data_b785d3ed6db0e7d3bc5fe818e7f50f85
#
_entry.id   b785d3ed6db0e7d3bc5fe818e7f50f85
#
_cell.length_a   1.000
_cell.length_b   1.000
_cell.length_c   1.000
_cell.angle_alpha   90.00
_cell.angle_beta   90.00
_cell.angle_gamma   90.00
#
_symmetry.space_group_name_H-M   'P 1'
#
loop_
_entity.id
_entity.type
_entity.pdbx_description
1 polymer ?
#
loop_
_entity_poly.entity_id
_entity_poly.type
_entity_poly.pdbx_seq_one_letter_code
_entity_poly.pdbx_strand_id
1 'polypeptide(L)'
;LRILLKEIAKKNNMFITFMPKPTIGDWRSGAHINFSMEDVNKPGKNIFTDGKGWSKQSKHAVGGLMKNSEALTAITCSTVNSYNGLVPRVGGFEGGTVTWAPTNITYGHNNRSAQFRLPQNRYCIENRAADMTMNVYLALAMTISSAMDGIKNKIDPGKPTDQDLYQMTDAEFKELGIKRLPKNLMQAIEALRVNKLSDEVMGSVMKKSFLSYKNDEWERYHQAVTDWEVKEYLRLY
;
A
#
# COMPACT_ATOMS: atom_id res chain seq x y z
N LEU A 1 3.23 10.31 16.93
CA LEU A 1 1.91 9.77 17.35
C LEU A 1 2.05 8.38 18.00
N ARG A 2 2.62 7.35 17.32
CA ARG A 2 2.74 5.97 17.86
C ARG A 2 3.39 5.91 19.24
N ILE A 3 4.52 6.58 19.43
CA ILE A 3 5.24 6.63 20.72
C ILE A 3 4.36 7.27 21.79
N LEU A 4 3.78 8.45 21.50
CA LEU A 4 2.92 9.18 22.43
C LEU A 4 1.72 8.34 22.89
N LEU A 5 1.03 7.69 21.97
CA LEU A 5 -0.12 6.85 22.30
C LEU A 5 0.28 5.63 23.15
N LYS A 6 1.45 5.02 22.89
CA LYS A 6 1.97 3.93 23.75
C LYS A 6 2.27 4.41 25.17
N GLU A 7 2.86 5.59 25.33
CA GLU A 7 3.12 6.18 26.64
C GLU A 7 1.83 6.52 27.39
N ILE A 8 0.83 7.08 26.71
CA ILE A 8 -0.48 7.36 27.31
C ILE A 8 -1.17 6.06 27.73
N ALA A 9 -1.19 5.04 26.87
CA ALA A 9 -1.76 3.73 27.21
C ALA A 9 -1.10 3.12 28.44
N LYS A 10 0.25 3.12 28.51
CA LYS A 10 1.01 2.63 29.66
C LYS A 10 0.63 3.35 30.95
N LYS A 11 0.50 4.69 30.92
CA LYS A 11 0.07 5.48 32.09
C LYS A 11 -1.35 5.15 32.58
N ASN A 12 -2.19 4.57 31.73
CA ASN A 12 -3.54 4.16 32.04
C ASN A 12 -3.68 2.63 32.22
N ASN A 13 -2.59 1.90 32.44
CA ASN A 13 -2.55 0.45 32.57
C ASN A 13 -3.21 -0.28 31.37
N MET A 14 -3.07 0.30 30.17
CA MET A 14 -3.57 -0.25 28.92
C MET A 14 -2.43 -0.62 27.98
N PHE A 15 -2.67 -1.58 27.10
CA PHE A 15 -1.81 -1.91 25.99
C PHE A 15 -2.41 -1.42 24.69
N ILE A 16 -1.60 -0.83 23.80
CA ILE A 16 -1.99 -0.43 22.46
C ILE A 16 -1.06 -1.03 21.42
N THR A 17 -1.61 -1.56 20.36
CA THR A 17 -0.86 -2.06 19.21
C THR A 17 -1.21 -1.29 17.94
N PHE A 18 -0.23 -1.16 17.05
CA PHE A 18 -0.38 -0.67 15.68
C PHE A 18 -0.12 -1.78 14.66
N MET A 19 -0.17 -3.02 15.09
CA MET A 19 -0.11 -4.20 14.24
C MET A 19 -1.24 -4.15 13.21
N PRO A 20 -0.97 -4.31 11.90
CA PRO A 20 -2.01 -4.18 10.87
C PRO A 20 -3.14 -5.19 10.99
N LYS A 21 -2.82 -6.42 11.35
CA LYS A 21 -3.77 -7.52 11.50
C LYS A 21 -3.56 -8.23 12.85
N PRO A 22 -4.07 -7.67 13.96
CA PRO A 22 -3.86 -8.26 15.29
C PRO A 22 -4.79 -9.43 15.58
N THR A 23 -5.94 -9.52 14.91
CA THR A 23 -7.01 -10.47 15.19
C THR A 23 -7.33 -11.32 13.98
N ILE A 24 -7.51 -12.63 14.17
CA ILE A 24 -7.98 -13.55 13.14
C ILE A 24 -9.47 -13.25 12.83
N GLY A 25 -9.84 -13.31 11.55
CA GLY A 25 -11.24 -13.11 11.13
C GLY A 25 -11.72 -11.66 11.10
N ASP A 26 -10.93 -10.68 11.57
CA ASP A 26 -11.29 -9.27 11.59
C ASP A 26 -10.63 -8.49 10.41
N TRP A 27 -10.96 -7.21 10.30
CA TRP A 27 -10.37 -6.32 9.29
C TRP A 27 -8.98 -5.85 9.72
N ARG A 28 -8.21 -5.39 8.75
CA ARG A 28 -6.91 -4.77 9.04
C ARG A 28 -7.05 -3.30 9.43
N SER A 29 -6.07 -2.78 10.18
CA SER A 29 -5.84 -1.35 10.36
C SER A 29 -5.06 -0.80 9.18
N GLY A 30 -5.60 0.20 8.48
CA GLY A 30 -4.91 0.96 7.45
C GLY A 30 -4.36 2.29 7.98
N ALA A 31 -3.36 2.83 7.29
CA ALA A 31 -2.85 4.19 7.52
C ALA A 31 -2.72 4.89 6.17
N HIS A 32 -3.85 5.37 5.65
CA HIS A 32 -3.90 5.94 4.31
C HIS A 32 -3.04 7.21 4.19
N ILE A 33 -2.21 7.26 3.16
CA ILE A 33 -1.40 8.44 2.84
C ILE A 33 -2.19 9.29 1.87
N ASN A 34 -2.58 10.47 2.31
CA ASN A 34 -3.25 11.47 1.48
C ASN A 34 -2.28 12.62 1.23
N PHE A 35 -2.08 12.99 -0.02
CA PHE A 35 -1.22 14.12 -0.36
C PHE A 35 -1.76 14.91 -1.57
N SER A 36 -1.41 16.18 -1.60
CA SER A 36 -1.57 17.09 -2.72
C SER A 36 -0.25 17.83 -2.96
N MET A 37 -0.12 18.50 -4.08
CA MET A 37 1.06 19.30 -4.42
C MET A 37 0.63 20.72 -4.79
N GLU A 38 1.45 21.69 -4.40
CA GLU A 38 1.24 23.09 -4.75
C GLU A 38 2.32 23.56 -5.74
N ASP A 39 1.96 24.56 -6.53
CA ASP A 39 2.89 25.27 -7.39
C ASP A 39 3.75 26.22 -6.52
N VAL A 40 5.04 26.00 -6.46
CA VAL A 40 5.97 26.81 -5.67
C VAL A 40 5.93 28.31 -6.03
N ASN A 41 5.61 28.63 -7.29
CA ASN A 41 5.50 30.00 -7.76
C ASN A 41 4.09 30.61 -7.55
N LYS A 42 3.15 29.81 -7.10
CA LYS A 42 1.75 30.21 -6.87
C LYS A 42 1.23 29.56 -5.59
N PRO A 43 1.67 30.02 -4.41
CA PRO A 43 1.23 29.47 -3.12
C PRO A 43 -0.30 29.36 -3.03
N GLY A 44 -0.79 28.27 -2.48
CA GLY A 44 -2.21 27.94 -2.39
C GLY A 44 -2.80 27.33 -3.67
N LYS A 45 -2.06 27.28 -4.79
CA LYS A 45 -2.53 26.65 -6.01
C LYS A 45 -2.21 25.18 -6.01
N ASN A 46 -3.21 24.34 -5.73
CA ASN A 46 -3.09 22.88 -5.87
C ASN A 46 -2.96 22.50 -7.36
N ILE A 47 -1.86 21.83 -7.73
CA ILE A 47 -1.59 21.43 -9.12
C ILE A 47 -2.37 20.17 -9.55
N PHE A 48 -3.03 19.49 -8.62
CA PHE A 48 -3.86 18.31 -8.93
C PHE A 48 -5.22 18.67 -9.51
N THR A 49 -5.56 19.97 -9.56
CA THR A 49 -6.75 20.46 -10.23
C THR A 49 -6.41 21.56 -11.23
N ASP A 50 -7.21 21.65 -12.30
CA ASP A 50 -7.20 22.75 -13.25
C ASP A 50 -8.35 23.75 -13.00
N GLY A 51 -9.09 23.57 -11.90
CA GLY A 51 -10.28 24.35 -11.53
C GLY A 51 -11.59 23.78 -12.10
N LYS A 52 -11.53 22.85 -13.04
CA LYS A 52 -12.70 22.16 -13.64
C LYS A 52 -12.75 20.69 -13.26
N GLY A 53 -11.62 20.13 -12.85
CA GLY A 53 -11.50 18.71 -12.51
C GLY A 53 -10.07 18.32 -12.16
N TRP A 54 -9.77 17.05 -12.34
CA TRP A 54 -8.44 16.51 -12.16
C TRP A 54 -7.50 16.94 -13.29
N SER A 55 -6.38 17.55 -12.93
CA SER A 55 -5.39 18.04 -13.89
C SER A 55 -4.62 16.90 -14.59
N LYS A 56 -3.87 17.24 -15.66
CA LYS A 56 -2.92 16.31 -16.28
C LYS A 56 -1.80 15.92 -15.30
N GLN A 57 -1.35 16.84 -14.44
CA GLN A 57 -0.32 16.58 -13.44
C GLN A 57 -0.77 15.51 -12.43
N SER A 58 -2.01 15.57 -11.95
CA SER A 58 -2.52 14.54 -11.05
C SER A 58 -2.59 13.16 -11.72
N LYS A 59 -3.01 13.09 -12.98
CA LYS A 59 -3.01 11.83 -13.75
C LYS A 59 -1.61 11.26 -13.88
N HIS A 60 -0.64 12.09 -14.27
CA HIS A 60 0.75 11.66 -14.36
C HIS A 60 1.32 11.23 -13.00
N ALA A 61 0.99 11.95 -11.92
CA ALA A 61 1.38 11.55 -10.57
C ALA A 61 0.86 10.15 -10.20
N VAL A 62 -0.41 9.87 -10.50
CA VAL A 62 -1.01 8.53 -10.35
C VAL A 62 -0.27 7.50 -11.19
N GLY A 63 0.08 7.81 -12.45
CA GLY A 63 0.85 6.92 -13.32
C GLY A 63 2.21 6.54 -12.71
N GLY A 64 2.92 7.50 -12.14
CA GLY A 64 4.19 7.25 -11.44
C GLY A 64 4.02 6.40 -10.18
N LEU A 65 2.98 6.66 -9.40
CA LEU A 65 2.63 5.87 -8.23
C LEU A 65 2.30 4.42 -8.61
N MET A 66 1.50 4.21 -9.64
CA MET A 66 1.14 2.87 -10.12
C MET A 66 2.36 2.11 -10.67
N LYS A 67 3.23 2.77 -11.43
CA LYS A 67 4.48 2.19 -11.95
C LYS A 67 5.38 1.66 -10.82
N ASN A 68 5.46 2.37 -9.71
CA ASN A 68 6.32 2.04 -8.59
C ASN A 68 5.60 1.31 -7.44
N SER A 69 4.33 0.90 -7.63
CA SER A 69 3.45 0.39 -6.57
C SER A 69 3.97 -0.81 -5.83
N GLU A 70 4.54 -1.80 -6.52
CA GLU A 70 5.04 -3.03 -5.89
C GLU A 70 6.19 -2.71 -4.92
N ALA A 71 7.14 -1.87 -5.35
CA ALA A 71 8.24 -1.41 -4.51
C ALA A 71 7.77 -0.48 -3.37
N LEU A 72 6.82 0.41 -3.68
CA LEU A 72 6.20 1.29 -2.68
C LEU A 72 5.50 0.47 -1.58
N THR A 73 4.88 -0.65 -1.94
CA THR A 73 4.22 -1.55 -0.99
C THR A 73 5.20 -2.18 0.00
N ALA A 74 6.43 -2.51 -0.40
CA ALA A 74 7.46 -3.00 0.52
C ALA A 74 7.76 -2.01 1.67
N ILE A 75 7.63 -0.72 1.40
CA ILE A 75 7.91 0.35 2.35
C ILE A 75 6.66 0.71 3.17
N THR A 76 5.50 0.72 2.53
CA THR A 76 4.23 1.15 3.14
C THR A 76 3.47 0.02 3.85
N CYS A 77 3.77 -1.25 3.52
CA CYS A 77 3.31 -2.48 4.16
C CYS A 77 4.53 -3.31 4.55
N SER A 78 5.27 -2.85 5.56
CA SER A 78 6.65 -3.25 5.76
C SER A 78 6.86 -4.47 6.67
N THR A 79 5.81 -5.24 6.97
CA THR A 79 5.90 -6.47 7.79
C THR A 79 5.18 -7.63 7.15
N VAL A 80 5.52 -8.86 7.54
CA VAL A 80 4.78 -10.07 7.14
C VAL A 80 3.28 -9.91 7.47
N ASN A 81 2.96 -9.39 8.65
CA ASN A 81 1.60 -9.20 9.12
C ASN A 81 0.79 -8.22 8.26
N SER A 82 1.44 -7.27 7.58
CA SER A 82 0.78 -6.32 6.67
C SER A 82 -0.02 -7.04 5.58
N TYR A 83 0.52 -8.13 5.06
CA TYR A 83 -0.06 -8.88 3.95
C TYR A 83 -1.20 -9.81 4.38
N ASN A 84 -1.22 -10.24 5.64
CA ASN A 84 -2.33 -11.03 6.18
C ASN A 84 -3.67 -10.26 6.16
N GLY A 85 -3.61 -8.94 6.16
CA GLY A 85 -4.78 -8.07 6.06
C GLY A 85 -4.98 -7.41 4.70
N LEU A 86 -4.00 -7.54 3.79
CA LEU A 86 -4.10 -7.01 2.42
C LEU A 86 -4.77 -8.03 1.50
N VAL A 87 -5.96 -8.45 1.89
CA VAL A 87 -6.76 -9.49 1.25
C VAL A 87 -8.15 -8.95 0.91
N PRO A 88 -8.82 -9.45 -0.15
CA PRO A 88 -10.12 -8.94 -0.57
C PRO A 88 -11.23 -9.29 0.43
N ARG A 89 -11.14 -10.42 1.10
CA ARG A 89 -12.12 -10.92 2.05
C ARG A 89 -11.47 -11.56 3.27
N VAL A 90 -12.14 -11.53 4.41
CA VAL A 90 -11.81 -12.29 5.62
C VAL A 90 -12.92 -13.32 5.88
N GLY A 91 -12.58 -14.45 6.52
CA GLY A 91 -13.55 -15.51 6.82
C GLY A 91 -13.68 -16.59 5.73
N GLY A 92 -12.70 -16.67 4.81
CA GLY A 92 -12.67 -17.71 3.79
C GLY A 92 -13.23 -17.29 2.44
N PHE A 93 -13.22 -18.22 1.48
CA PHE A 93 -13.61 -17.96 0.08
C PHE A 93 -15.15 -17.86 -0.04
N GLU A 94 -15.88 -18.71 0.67
CA GLU A 94 -17.34 -18.69 0.69
C GLU A 94 -17.85 -17.93 1.93
N GLY A 95 -18.68 -16.91 1.72
CA GLY A 95 -19.31 -16.14 2.78
C GLY A 95 -18.43 -15.11 3.51
N GLY A 96 -17.19 -14.93 3.08
CA GLY A 96 -16.27 -13.98 3.71
C GLY A 96 -16.68 -12.50 3.52
N THR A 97 -16.44 -11.69 4.54
CA THR A 97 -16.72 -10.24 4.52
C THR A 97 -15.67 -9.47 3.73
N VAL A 98 -16.12 -8.57 2.86
CA VAL A 98 -15.25 -7.65 2.09
C VAL A 98 -14.47 -6.72 3.04
N THR A 99 -13.16 -6.63 2.83
CA THR A 99 -12.26 -5.89 3.75
C THR A 99 -12.06 -4.43 3.39
N TRP A 100 -12.44 -3.99 2.19
CA TRP A 100 -12.10 -2.70 1.61
C TRP A 100 -10.57 -2.43 1.54
N ALA A 101 -9.75 -3.46 1.74
CA ALA A 101 -8.31 -3.38 1.52
C ALA A 101 -8.02 -3.49 0.02
N PRO A 102 -7.23 -2.60 -0.57
CA PRO A 102 -6.89 -2.70 -1.98
C PRO A 102 -5.94 -3.89 -2.19
N THR A 103 -6.21 -4.67 -3.22
CA THR A 103 -5.38 -5.83 -3.61
C THR A 103 -4.79 -5.70 -5.01
N ASN A 104 -5.16 -4.64 -5.73
CA ASN A 104 -4.82 -4.44 -7.12
C ASN A 104 -4.24 -3.04 -7.36
N ILE A 105 -3.25 -2.97 -8.26
CA ILE A 105 -2.59 -1.74 -8.67
C ILE A 105 -3.47 -1.04 -9.70
N THR A 106 -4.33 -0.16 -9.22
CA THR A 106 -5.19 0.68 -10.04
C THR A 106 -5.60 1.93 -9.30
N TYR A 107 -6.28 2.84 -10.00
CA TYR A 107 -6.86 4.04 -9.40
C TYR A 107 -8.33 4.19 -9.81
N GLY A 108 -9.09 4.90 -9.00
CA GLY A 108 -10.49 5.21 -9.31
C GLY A 108 -11.00 6.45 -8.57
N HIS A 109 -12.04 7.06 -9.17
CA HIS A 109 -12.72 8.19 -8.56
C HIS A 109 -13.63 7.70 -7.44
N ASN A 110 -13.33 8.12 -6.21
CA ASN A 110 -14.03 7.69 -5.01
C ASN A 110 -14.10 6.17 -4.77
N ASN A 111 -13.35 5.36 -5.52
CA ASN A 111 -13.32 3.90 -5.41
C ASN A 111 -12.46 3.46 -4.21
N ARG A 112 -13.07 2.80 -3.22
CA ARG A 112 -12.39 2.30 -2.02
C ARG A 112 -11.70 0.95 -2.22
N SER A 113 -12.01 0.21 -3.27
CA SER A 113 -11.33 -1.05 -3.62
C SER A 113 -10.03 -0.83 -4.40
N ALA A 114 -9.83 0.35 -5.00
CA ALA A 114 -8.61 0.74 -5.71
C ALA A 114 -7.48 1.11 -4.73
N GLN A 115 -6.22 0.85 -5.11
CA GLN A 115 -5.05 1.25 -4.33
C GLN A 115 -4.96 2.78 -4.23
N PHE A 116 -5.12 3.48 -5.34
CA PHE A 116 -5.10 4.94 -5.37
C PHE A 116 -6.51 5.47 -5.59
N ARG A 117 -7.03 6.11 -4.56
CA ARG A 117 -8.35 6.72 -4.63
C ARG A 117 -8.20 8.22 -4.88
N LEU A 118 -9.01 8.73 -5.80
CA LEU A 118 -9.21 10.15 -6.06
C LEU A 118 -10.54 10.58 -5.42
N PRO A 119 -10.53 11.23 -4.23
CA PRO A 119 -11.76 11.62 -3.54
C PRO A 119 -12.54 12.67 -4.31
N GLN A 120 -13.90 12.65 -4.22
CA GLN A 120 -14.74 13.61 -4.91
C GLN A 120 -14.73 15.02 -4.29
N ASN A 121 -14.47 15.10 -2.97
CA ASN A 121 -14.62 16.35 -2.20
C ASN A 121 -13.31 17.15 -2.08
N ARG A 122 -12.21 16.65 -2.60
CA ARG A 122 -10.89 17.30 -2.52
C ARG A 122 -9.93 16.74 -3.57
N TYR A 123 -9.03 17.58 -4.05
CA TYR A 123 -8.01 17.17 -5.02
C TYR A 123 -6.74 16.72 -4.30
N CYS A 124 -6.75 15.47 -3.83
CA CYS A 124 -5.60 14.77 -3.28
C CYS A 124 -5.58 13.32 -3.78
N ILE A 125 -4.42 12.69 -3.79
CA ILE A 125 -4.29 11.26 -4.08
C ILE A 125 -4.18 10.53 -2.75
N GLU A 126 -5.04 9.52 -2.54
CA GLU A 126 -5.06 8.67 -1.36
C GLU A 126 -4.46 7.30 -1.69
N ASN A 127 -3.27 6.96 -1.13
CA ASN A 127 -2.77 5.59 -1.15
C ASN A 127 -3.42 4.81 0.00
N ARG A 128 -4.21 3.80 -0.34
CA ARG A 128 -5.01 3.01 0.61
C ARG A 128 -4.34 1.71 1.05
N ALA A 129 -3.24 1.31 0.39
CA ALA A 129 -2.52 0.09 0.75
C ALA A 129 -1.67 0.24 2.02
N ALA A 130 -1.25 1.44 2.37
CA ALA A 130 -0.34 1.70 3.49
C ALA A 130 -0.92 1.32 4.85
N ASP A 131 -0.06 0.95 5.79
CA ASP A 131 -0.42 0.68 7.19
C ASP A 131 0.55 1.30 8.20
N MET A 132 0.24 1.17 9.47
CA MET A 132 0.97 1.84 10.57
C MET A 132 2.36 1.25 10.86
N THR A 133 2.78 0.16 10.21
CA THR A 133 4.14 -0.40 10.37
C THR A 133 5.19 0.37 9.60
N MET A 134 4.79 1.17 8.61
CA MET A 134 5.69 1.92 7.75
C MET A 134 6.60 2.87 8.54
N ASN A 135 7.83 3.03 8.07
CA ASN A 135 8.63 4.20 8.38
C ASN A 135 8.06 5.38 7.57
N VAL A 136 7.45 6.34 8.26
CA VAL A 136 6.74 7.47 7.63
C VAL A 136 7.65 8.31 6.73
N TYR A 137 8.92 8.47 7.07
CA TYR A 137 9.88 9.25 6.27
C TYR A 137 10.19 8.56 4.95
N LEU A 138 10.46 7.25 4.97
CA LEU A 138 10.68 6.46 3.76
C LEU A 138 9.41 6.37 2.90
N ALA A 139 8.25 6.17 3.54
CA ALA A 139 6.97 6.08 2.86
C ALA A 139 6.62 7.38 2.13
N LEU A 140 6.82 8.53 2.78
CA LEU A 140 6.59 9.84 2.16
C LEU A 140 7.61 10.13 1.06
N ALA A 141 8.90 9.87 1.30
CA ALA A 141 9.94 10.05 0.30
C ALA A 141 9.64 9.25 -0.98
N MET A 142 9.34 7.95 -0.84
CA MET A 142 9.04 7.09 -1.99
C MET A 142 7.71 7.47 -2.67
N THR A 143 6.69 7.89 -1.90
CA THR A 143 5.41 8.36 -2.46
C THR A 143 5.60 9.62 -3.29
N ILE A 144 6.30 10.63 -2.75
CA ILE A 144 6.55 11.89 -3.45
C ILE A 144 7.41 11.66 -4.69
N SER A 145 8.50 10.90 -4.56
CA SER A 145 9.39 10.59 -5.68
C SER A 145 8.68 9.81 -6.79
N SER A 146 7.80 8.85 -6.43
CA SER A 146 6.99 8.12 -7.41
C SER A 146 6.03 9.04 -8.16
N ALA A 147 5.36 9.95 -7.45
CA ALA A 147 4.47 10.93 -8.07
C ALA A 147 5.25 11.89 -9.00
N MET A 148 6.43 12.36 -8.56
CA MET A 148 7.31 13.22 -9.36
C MET A 148 7.89 12.52 -10.58
N ASP A 149 8.27 11.22 -10.47
CA ASP A 149 8.66 10.39 -11.63
C ASP A 149 7.55 10.37 -12.68
N GLY A 150 6.30 10.18 -12.21
CA GLY A 150 5.13 10.22 -13.09
C GLY A 150 4.93 11.55 -13.80
N ILE A 151 5.01 12.66 -13.06
CA ILE A 151 4.84 14.02 -13.61
C ILE A 151 5.98 14.33 -14.60
N LYS A 152 7.23 14.07 -14.22
CA LYS A 152 8.42 14.36 -15.03
C LYS A 152 8.41 13.59 -16.35
N ASN A 153 8.07 12.32 -16.29
CA ASN A 153 8.08 11.42 -17.44
C ASN A 153 6.70 11.32 -18.15
N LYS A 154 5.71 12.11 -17.71
CA LYS A 154 4.34 12.14 -18.27
C LYS A 154 3.72 10.74 -18.37
N ILE A 155 3.87 9.94 -17.30
CA ILE A 155 3.40 8.55 -17.28
C ILE A 155 1.87 8.54 -17.28
N ASP A 156 1.29 7.84 -18.26
CA ASP A 156 -0.16 7.68 -18.35
C ASP A 156 -0.60 6.54 -17.41
N PRO A 157 -1.52 6.78 -16.47
CA PRO A 157 -2.07 5.73 -15.60
C PRO A 157 -3.08 4.82 -16.30
N GLY A 158 -3.46 5.11 -17.53
CA GLY A 158 -4.59 4.47 -18.22
C GLY A 158 -5.95 4.97 -17.74
N LYS A 159 -6.99 4.17 -17.97
CA LYS A 159 -8.36 4.50 -17.54
C LYS A 159 -8.57 4.24 -16.06
N PRO A 160 -9.35 5.08 -15.35
CA PRO A 160 -9.74 4.80 -13.97
C PRO A 160 -10.63 3.56 -13.90
N THR A 161 -10.54 2.83 -12.80
CA THR A 161 -11.42 1.71 -12.47
C THR A 161 -12.37 2.15 -11.37
N ASP A 162 -13.58 2.53 -11.73
CA ASP A 162 -14.57 3.09 -10.81
C ASP A 162 -15.57 2.02 -10.31
N GLN A 163 -15.53 0.82 -10.88
CA GLN A 163 -16.32 -0.34 -10.44
C GLN A 163 -15.68 -1.06 -9.25
N ASP A 164 -16.48 -1.84 -8.52
CA ASP A 164 -16.01 -2.62 -7.37
C ASP A 164 -15.10 -3.76 -7.81
N LEU A 165 -13.81 -3.64 -7.47
CA LEU A 165 -12.78 -4.63 -7.82
C LEU A 165 -12.99 -6.00 -7.16
N TYR A 166 -13.76 -6.09 -6.08
CA TYR A 166 -14.03 -7.37 -5.41
C TYR A 166 -15.05 -8.24 -6.14
N GLN A 167 -15.77 -7.66 -7.11
CA GLN A 167 -16.71 -8.36 -7.97
C GLN A 167 -16.08 -8.80 -9.29
N MET A 168 -14.86 -8.33 -9.59
CA MET A 168 -14.18 -8.62 -10.84
C MET A 168 -13.52 -9.99 -10.83
N THR A 169 -13.60 -10.66 -11.97
CA THR A 169 -12.92 -11.94 -12.24
C THR A 169 -11.45 -11.74 -12.64
N ASP A 170 -10.65 -12.79 -12.53
CA ASP A 170 -9.25 -12.77 -13.00
C ASP A 170 -9.14 -12.50 -14.51
N ALA A 171 -10.13 -12.89 -15.30
CA ALA A 171 -10.21 -12.62 -16.74
C ALA A 171 -10.36 -11.11 -17.00
N GLU A 172 -11.26 -10.44 -16.29
CA GLU A 172 -11.47 -8.99 -16.39
C GLU A 172 -10.23 -8.20 -15.95
N PHE A 173 -9.55 -8.62 -14.86
CA PHE A 173 -8.26 -8.03 -14.46
C PHE A 173 -7.21 -8.14 -15.56
N LYS A 174 -7.12 -9.30 -16.21
CA LYS A 174 -6.19 -9.54 -17.31
C LYS A 174 -6.50 -8.69 -18.54
N GLU A 175 -7.77 -8.59 -18.92
CA GLU A 175 -8.24 -7.77 -20.04
C GLU A 175 -7.91 -6.29 -19.82
N LEU A 176 -8.13 -5.78 -18.62
CA LEU A 176 -7.84 -4.39 -18.25
C LEU A 176 -6.35 -4.13 -17.93
N GLY A 177 -5.50 -5.17 -17.97
CA GLY A 177 -4.07 -5.05 -17.63
C GLY A 177 -3.81 -4.67 -16.17
N ILE A 178 -4.77 -4.91 -15.28
CA ILE A 178 -4.66 -4.57 -13.85
C ILE A 178 -3.81 -5.63 -13.15
N LYS A 179 -2.68 -5.19 -12.58
CA LYS A 179 -1.79 -6.05 -11.79
C LYS A 179 -2.26 -6.16 -10.34
N ARG A 180 -1.96 -7.28 -9.71
CA ARG A 180 -2.14 -7.44 -8.26
C ARG A 180 -1.00 -6.80 -7.49
N LEU A 181 -1.30 -6.30 -6.30
CA LEU A 181 -0.28 -5.95 -5.31
C LEU A 181 0.48 -7.21 -4.85
N PRO A 182 1.72 -7.07 -4.33
CA PRO A 182 2.43 -8.17 -3.71
C PRO A 182 1.56 -8.86 -2.66
N LYS A 183 1.53 -10.18 -2.69
CA LYS A 183 0.71 -11.00 -1.77
C LYS A 183 1.42 -11.30 -0.45
N ASN A 184 2.72 -11.10 -0.40
CA ASN A 184 3.54 -11.34 0.79
C ASN A 184 4.75 -10.40 0.80
N LEU A 185 5.45 -10.37 1.94
CA LEU A 185 6.60 -9.51 2.14
C LEU A 185 7.74 -9.82 1.15
N MET A 186 7.98 -11.08 0.82
CA MET A 186 9.06 -11.47 -0.10
C MET A 186 8.83 -10.89 -1.50
N GLN A 187 7.63 -11.02 -2.06
CA GLN A 187 7.30 -10.44 -3.37
C GLN A 187 7.54 -8.92 -3.39
N ALA A 188 7.17 -8.24 -2.31
CA ALA A 188 7.39 -6.79 -2.21
C ALA A 188 8.87 -6.43 -2.10
N ILE A 189 9.65 -7.20 -1.33
CA ILE A 189 11.11 -7.04 -1.21
C ILE A 189 11.79 -7.22 -2.57
N GLU A 190 11.42 -8.23 -3.33
CA GLU A 190 11.99 -8.48 -4.66
C GLU A 190 11.64 -7.32 -5.63
N ALA A 191 10.41 -6.82 -5.59
CA ALA A 191 10.04 -5.65 -6.37
C ALA A 191 10.86 -4.40 -5.97
N LEU A 192 11.09 -4.20 -4.66
CA LEU A 192 11.93 -3.09 -4.17
C LEU A 192 13.39 -3.26 -4.61
N ARG A 193 13.91 -4.49 -4.59
CA ARG A 193 15.29 -4.82 -4.98
C ARG A 193 15.63 -4.33 -6.37
N VAL A 194 14.75 -4.56 -7.34
CA VAL A 194 14.96 -4.20 -8.75
C VAL A 194 14.48 -2.81 -9.13
N ASN A 195 13.82 -2.10 -8.23
CA ASN A 195 13.25 -0.78 -8.50
C ASN A 195 14.33 0.30 -8.48
N LYS A 196 14.58 0.92 -9.64
CA LYS A 196 15.62 1.96 -9.80
C LYS A 196 15.31 3.25 -9.03
N LEU A 197 14.04 3.65 -8.97
CA LEU A 197 13.66 4.87 -8.23
C LEU A 197 14.00 4.72 -6.74
N SER A 198 13.83 3.54 -6.18
CA SER A 198 14.20 3.29 -4.78
C SER A 198 15.71 3.36 -4.52
N ASP A 199 16.57 3.16 -5.53
CA ASP A 199 18.02 3.38 -5.42
C ASP A 199 18.32 4.88 -5.23
N GLU A 200 17.61 5.73 -5.96
CA GLU A 200 17.75 7.19 -5.87
C GLU A 200 17.19 7.71 -4.53
N VAL A 201 16.04 7.20 -4.09
CA VAL A 201 15.34 7.67 -2.88
C VAL A 201 16.05 7.23 -1.59
N MET A 202 16.50 5.99 -1.53
CA MET A 202 17.09 5.41 -0.32
C MET A 202 18.61 5.48 -0.29
N GLY A 203 19.24 5.52 -1.46
CA GLY A 203 20.67 5.29 -1.60
C GLY A 203 21.06 3.84 -1.31
N SER A 204 22.26 3.45 -1.75
CA SER A 204 22.72 2.05 -1.71
C SER A 204 22.79 1.46 -0.29
N VAL A 205 23.27 2.23 0.67
CA VAL A 205 23.48 1.76 2.06
C VAL A 205 22.15 1.49 2.74
N MET A 206 21.22 2.45 2.71
CA MET A 206 19.92 2.31 3.38
C MET A 206 19.07 1.22 2.70
N LYS A 207 19.04 1.17 1.35
CA LYS A 207 18.32 0.14 0.61
C LYS A 207 18.84 -1.26 0.95
N LYS A 208 20.17 -1.45 0.95
CA LYS A 208 20.79 -2.72 1.33
C LYS A 208 20.42 -3.12 2.75
N SER A 209 20.52 -2.21 3.71
CA SER A 209 20.17 -2.47 5.11
C SER A 209 18.69 -2.82 5.27
N PHE A 210 17.79 -2.09 4.60
CA PHE A 210 16.34 -2.37 4.62
C PHE A 210 16.04 -3.76 4.05
N LEU A 211 16.59 -4.08 2.88
CA LEU A 211 16.40 -5.39 2.24
C LEU A 211 16.93 -6.53 3.11
N SER A 212 18.12 -6.37 3.70
CA SER A 212 18.69 -7.38 4.60
C SER A 212 17.81 -7.62 5.82
N TYR A 213 17.33 -6.55 6.46
CA TYR A 213 16.45 -6.64 7.63
C TYR A 213 15.11 -7.29 7.31
N LYS A 214 14.54 -6.98 6.15
CA LYS A 214 13.24 -7.54 5.73
C LYS A 214 13.35 -8.98 5.22
N ASN A 215 14.46 -9.35 4.61
CA ASN A 215 14.76 -10.74 4.29
C ASN A 215 14.87 -11.59 5.58
N ASP A 216 15.60 -11.11 6.59
CA ASP A 216 15.69 -11.81 7.88
C ASP A 216 14.30 -11.99 8.53
N GLU A 217 13.46 -10.96 8.50
CA GLU A 217 12.07 -11.06 9.00
C GLU A 217 11.28 -12.14 8.24
N TRP A 218 11.40 -12.18 6.92
CA TRP A 218 10.75 -13.18 6.09
C TRP A 218 11.25 -14.60 6.38
N GLU A 219 12.57 -14.81 6.44
CA GLU A 219 13.15 -16.13 6.72
C GLU A 219 12.72 -16.67 8.08
N ARG A 220 12.75 -15.85 9.13
CA ARG A 220 12.28 -16.24 10.45
C ARG A 220 10.80 -16.62 10.48
N TYR A 221 9.97 -15.88 9.72
CA TYR A 221 8.56 -16.20 9.60
C TYR A 221 8.34 -17.48 8.78
N HIS A 222 9.03 -17.62 7.66
CA HIS A 222 8.87 -18.77 6.76
C HIS A 222 9.30 -20.10 7.38
N GLN A 223 10.25 -20.06 8.30
CA GLN A 223 10.72 -21.24 9.04
C GLN A 223 9.83 -21.57 10.25
N ALA A 224 8.95 -20.67 10.66
CA ALA A 224 8.08 -20.92 11.80
C ALA A 224 6.93 -21.84 11.42
N VAL A 225 6.72 -22.89 12.22
CA VAL A 225 5.53 -23.73 12.10
C VAL A 225 4.40 -23.07 12.86
N THR A 226 3.31 -22.76 12.17
CA THR A 226 2.16 -22.05 12.74
C THR A 226 1.15 -23.01 13.38
N ASP A 227 0.38 -22.52 14.36
CA ASP A 227 -0.73 -23.30 14.94
C ASP A 227 -1.74 -23.74 13.88
N TRP A 228 -1.90 -22.97 12.80
CA TRP A 228 -2.76 -23.33 11.68
C TRP A 228 -2.23 -24.55 10.95
N GLU A 229 -0.94 -24.60 10.61
CA GLU A 229 -0.30 -25.75 9.96
C GLU A 229 -0.39 -27.00 10.82
N VAL A 230 -0.15 -26.87 12.13
CA VAL A 230 -0.29 -27.97 13.07
C VAL A 230 -1.73 -28.51 13.09
N LYS A 231 -2.74 -27.65 13.15
CA LYS A 231 -4.15 -28.04 13.13
C LYS A 231 -4.56 -28.69 11.82
N GLU A 232 -4.07 -28.15 10.70
CA GLU A 232 -4.44 -28.60 9.36
C GLU A 232 -3.77 -29.90 8.97
N TYR A 233 -2.48 -30.05 9.28
CA TYR A 233 -1.66 -31.13 8.69
C TYR A 233 -1.24 -32.23 9.65
N LEU A 234 -1.09 -31.97 10.97
CA LEU A 234 -0.51 -32.95 11.90
C LEU A 234 -1.21 -34.29 11.94
N ARG A 235 -2.52 -34.34 11.65
CA ARG A 235 -3.32 -35.58 11.66
C ARG A 235 -3.63 -36.11 10.26
N LEU A 236 -3.24 -35.40 9.21
CA LEU A 236 -3.47 -35.83 7.83
C LEU A 236 -2.30 -36.63 7.27
N TYR A 237 -1.13 -36.36 7.77
CA TYR A 237 0.13 -36.96 7.38
C TYR A 237 0.88 -37.49 8.61
#